data_31e720cf592d5f7694cd16235c2ed470
#
_entry.id   31e720cf592d5f7694cd16235c2ed470
#
_cell.length_a   1.000
_cell.length_b   1.000
_cell.length_c   1.000
_cell.angle_alpha   90.00
_cell.angle_beta   90.00
_cell.angle_gamma   90.00
#
_symmetry.space_group_name_H-M   'P 1'
#
loop_
_entity.id
_entity.type
_entity.pdbx_description
1 polymer ?
#
loop_
_entity_poly.entity_id
_entity_poly.type
_entity_poly.pdbx_seq_one_letter_code
_entity_poly.pdbx_strand_id
1 'polypeptide(L)'
;MWTRKAAIMLTSGISLILIGMMISNFQLMIIGLSFISMLAINGWVSGHSDLTITRETSATNVYKGDDIVVSLTITNNSYRRTQQLELFDNVPHEMKMRKGINQMRMNLGPRQSTTMKYVVRCPLRGHYTVGPVSVRYRNAFNLFVSETKVDDRSDITVFPQIRDIEEALLRSDVPKMYSGATTLKTPGPGMEFYALREYLPGDSFRSINWKALARTGEMMVNEKTRDAVTDVFVIVDTRDVSRIGTVLKNPLEMGTVAAASVSNYFLKRRDSVSLVTYGSRTVSYTHLRAHETLTD
;
A
#
# COMPACT_ATOMS: atom_id res chain seq x y z
N MET A 1 -23.09 3.55 -25.40
CA MET A 1 -24.52 3.55 -25.02
C MET A 1 -25.23 4.75 -25.59
N TRP A 2 -26.49 4.61 -26.01
CA TRP A 2 -27.31 5.71 -26.51
C TRP A 2 -27.83 6.55 -25.34
N THR A 3 -27.80 7.87 -25.48
CA THR A 3 -28.43 8.76 -24.49
C THR A 3 -29.93 8.90 -24.76
N ARG A 4 -30.67 9.38 -23.76
CA ARG A 4 -32.11 9.72 -23.94
C ARG A 4 -32.31 10.71 -25.08
N LYS A 5 -31.37 11.67 -25.28
CA LYS A 5 -31.42 12.61 -26.39
C LYS A 5 -31.31 11.95 -27.75
N ALA A 6 -30.43 10.97 -27.90
CA ALA A 6 -30.31 10.21 -29.15
C ALA A 6 -31.58 9.39 -29.42
N ALA A 7 -32.19 8.79 -28.41
CA ALA A 7 -33.45 8.08 -28.55
C ALA A 7 -34.59 8.99 -28.97
N ILE A 8 -34.75 10.17 -28.33
CA ILE A 8 -35.75 11.17 -28.70
C ILE A 8 -35.54 11.65 -30.14
N MET A 9 -34.30 11.93 -30.52
CA MET A 9 -33.96 12.36 -31.86
C MET A 9 -34.25 11.30 -32.93
N LEU A 10 -33.99 10.01 -32.61
CA LEU A 10 -34.35 8.90 -33.49
C LEU A 10 -35.86 8.78 -33.65
N THR A 11 -36.61 8.76 -32.54
CA THR A 11 -38.07 8.62 -32.58
C THR A 11 -38.74 9.82 -33.27
N SER A 12 -38.26 11.03 -33.04
CA SER A 12 -38.76 12.21 -33.75
C SER A 12 -38.46 12.16 -35.24
N GLY A 13 -37.25 11.72 -35.62
CA GLY A 13 -36.90 11.55 -37.04
C GLY A 13 -37.80 10.55 -37.77
N ILE A 14 -38.02 9.39 -37.13
CA ILE A 14 -38.93 8.36 -37.68
C ILE A 14 -40.37 8.90 -37.78
N SER A 15 -40.83 9.56 -36.72
CA SER A 15 -42.19 10.14 -36.68
C SER A 15 -42.40 11.19 -37.79
N LEU A 16 -41.44 12.05 -38.03
CA LEU A 16 -41.51 13.04 -39.11
C LEU A 16 -41.54 12.41 -40.49
N ILE A 17 -40.80 11.33 -40.70
CA ILE A 17 -40.84 10.60 -41.97
C ILE A 17 -42.22 9.97 -42.19
N LEU A 18 -42.77 9.31 -41.15
CA LEU A 18 -44.09 8.66 -41.26
C LEU A 18 -45.23 9.70 -41.51
N ILE A 19 -45.20 10.85 -40.81
CA ILE A 19 -46.14 11.94 -41.00
C ILE A 19 -45.98 12.51 -42.42
N GLY A 20 -44.74 12.74 -42.87
CA GLY A 20 -44.44 13.24 -44.22
C GLY A 20 -44.95 12.29 -45.31
N MET A 21 -44.83 10.98 -45.12
CA MET A 21 -45.40 9.98 -46.03
C MET A 21 -46.94 10.05 -46.04
N MET A 22 -47.56 10.16 -44.86
CA MET A 22 -49.02 10.17 -44.74
C MET A 22 -49.65 11.41 -45.39
N ILE A 23 -48.98 12.60 -45.31
CA ILE A 23 -49.45 13.85 -45.87
C ILE A 23 -48.87 14.11 -47.26
N SER A 24 -48.05 13.20 -47.80
CA SER A 24 -47.31 13.38 -49.06
C SER A 24 -46.43 14.61 -49.11
N ASN A 25 -45.91 15.02 -47.95
CA ASN A 25 -45.07 16.21 -47.82
C ASN A 25 -43.58 15.82 -47.80
N PHE A 26 -42.93 16.06 -48.92
CA PHE A 26 -41.53 15.69 -49.13
C PHE A 26 -40.54 16.47 -48.24
N GLN A 27 -40.90 17.70 -47.83
CA GLN A 27 -40.06 18.51 -46.95
C GLN A 27 -39.94 17.93 -45.54
N LEU A 28 -41.05 17.38 -44.99
CA LEU A 28 -41.04 16.71 -43.68
C LEU A 28 -40.20 15.47 -43.70
N MET A 29 -40.22 14.69 -44.78
CA MET A 29 -39.40 13.51 -44.96
C MET A 29 -37.91 13.83 -44.97
N ILE A 30 -37.48 14.90 -45.64
CA ILE A 30 -36.09 15.35 -45.67
C ILE A 30 -35.65 15.78 -44.26
N ILE A 31 -36.48 16.49 -43.50
CA ILE A 31 -36.17 16.87 -42.12
C ILE A 31 -36.00 15.65 -41.24
N GLY A 32 -36.90 14.64 -41.31
CA GLY A 32 -36.80 13.43 -40.57
C GLY A 32 -35.52 12.61 -40.93
N LEU A 33 -35.18 12.54 -42.21
CA LEU A 33 -33.97 11.92 -42.70
C LEU A 33 -32.70 12.63 -42.21
N SER A 34 -32.72 13.95 -42.11
CA SER A 34 -31.59 14.76 -41.57
C SER A 34 -31.29 14.44 -40.11
N PHE A 35 -32.30 14.19 -39.24
CA PHE A 35 -32.12 13.76 -37.87
C PHE A 35 -31.46 12.40 -37.80
N ILE A 36 -31.89 11.44 -38.63
CA ILE A 36 -31.32 10.11 -38.69
C ILE A 36 -29.87 10.12 -39.18
N SER A 37 -29.63 10.91 -40.27
CA SER A 37 -28.28 11.02 -40.83
C SER A 37 -27.32 11.69 -39.84
N MET A 38 -27.78 12.70 -39.10
CA MET A 38 -27.00 13.34 -38.04
C MET A 38 -26.63 12.36 -36.94
N LEU A 39 -27.54 11.47 -36.51
CA LEU A 39 -27.23 10.40 -35.54
C LEU A 39 -26.22 9.41 -36.11
N ALA A 40 -26.37 8.99 -37.35
CA ALA A 40 -25.47 8.05 -38.01
C ALA A 40 -24.04 8.60 -38.13
N ILE A 41 -23.92 9.85 -38.59
CA ILE A 41 -22.63 10.56 -38.72
C ILE A 41 -21.98 10.71 -37.35
N ASN A 42 -22.74 11.13 -36.34
CA ASN A 42 -22.21 11.27 -34.96
C ASN A 42 -21.78 9.92 -34.37
N GLY A 43 -22.52 8.84 -34.61
CA GLY A 43 -22.14 7.50 -34.20
C GLY A 43 -20.83 7.03 -34.84
N TRP A 44 -20.67 7.31 -36.13
CA TRP A 44 -19.46 6.96 -36.88
C TRP A 44 -18.25 7.81 -36.51
N VAL A 45 -18.45 9.10 -36.28
CA VAL A 45 -17.36 10.04 -35.83
C VAL A 45 -16.96 9.82 -34.35
N SER A 46 -17.86 9.26 -33.53
CA SER A 46 -17.59 8.94 -32.12
C SER A 46 -16.68 7.72 -31.97
N GLY A 47 -15.62 7.63 -32.78
CA GLY A 47 -14.62 6.57 -32.71
C GLY A 47 -13.94 6.50 -31.32
N HIS A 48 -13.39 5.34 -31.00
CA HIS A 48 -12.66 5.11 -29.76
C HIS A 48 -11.48 6.08 -29.64
N SER A 49 -11.43 6.81 -28.56
CA SER A 49 -10.23 7.60 -28.22
C SER A 49 -9.17 6.62 -27.71
N ASP A 50 -8.01 6.64 -28.32
CA ASP A 50 -6.85 5.89 -27.85
C ASP A 50 -6.23 6.69 -26.68
N LEU A 51 -6.53 6.24 -25.47
CA LEU A 51 -6.09 6.88 -24.24
C LEU A 51 -5.17 5.92 -23.49
N THR A 52 -3.98 6.41 -23.17
CA THR A 52 -3.08 5.74 -22.21
C THR A 52 -3.23 6.39 -20.85
N ILE A 53 -3.41 5.58 -19.82
CA ILE A 53 -3.49 6.02 -18.43
C ILE A 53 -2.38 5.32 -17.68
N THR A 54 -1.60 6.09 -16.95
CA THR A 54 -0.53 5.59 -16.08
C THR A 54 -0.72 6.16 -14.67
N ARG A 55 -0.65 5.27 -13.67
CA ARG A 55 -0.74 5.63 -12.26
C ARG A 55 0.63 5.55 -11.62
N GLU A 56 0.95 6.55 -10.83
CA GLU A 56 2.10 6.58 -9.95
C GLU A 56 1.64 6.85 -8.53
N THR A 57 2.13 6.06 -7.59
CA THR A 57 1.88 6.24 -6.16
C THR A 57 3.19 6.63 -5.47
N SER A 58 3.13 7.56 -4.51
CA SER A 58 4.32 8.02 -3.79
C SER A 58 5.01 6.91 -2.99
N ALA A 59 4.26 5.90 -2.57
CA ALA A 59 4.76 4.72 -1.89
C ALA A 59 3.76 3.56 -2.00
N THR A 60 4.26 2.34 -2.05
CA THR A 60 3.48 1.10 -2.01
C THR A 60 3.40 0.51 -0.60
N ASN A 61 4.39 0.82 0.24
CA ASN A 61 4.50 0.39 1.62
C ASN A 61 4.46 1.62 2.54
N VAL A 62 3.47 1.70 3.40
CA VAL A 62 3.22 2.86 4.27
C VAL A 62 2.76 2.42 5.64
N TYR A 63 2.84 3.31 6.62
CA TYR A 63 2.29 3.07 7.94
C TYR A 63 0.88 3.63 8.10
N LYS A 64 0.15 3.07 9.04
CA LYS A 64 -1.19 3.54 9.41
C LYS A 64 -1.18 5.04 9.73
N GLY A 65 -1.99 5.79 9.00
CA GLY A 65 -2.13 7.23 9.17
C GLY A 65 -1.28 8.08 8.22
N ASP A 66 -0.42 7.46 7.41
CA ASP A 66 0.36 8.16 6.39
C ASP A 66 -0.52 8.65 5.25
N ASP A 67 -0.07 9.72 4.62
CA ASP A 67 -0.70 10.30 3.44
C ASP A 67 0.03 9.82 2.18
N ILE A 68 -0.73 9.28 1.25
CA ILE A 68 -0.24 8.76 -0.03
C ILE A 68 -0.71 9.69 -1.15
N VAL A 69 0.24 10.14 -1.97
CA VAL A 69 -0.06 10.91 -3.18
C VAL A 69 -0.23 9.94 -4.33
N VAL A 70 -1.39 10.02 -4.98
CA VAL A 70 -1.67 9.28 -6.21
C VAL A 70 -1.70 10.27 -7.36
N SER A 71 -0.92 9.99 -8.39
CA SER A 71 -0.83 10.77 -9.63
C SER A 71 -1.28 9.92 -10.80
N LEU A 72 -2.35 10.36 -11.49
CA LEU A 72 -2.85 9.73 -12.72
C LEU A 72 -2.51 10.62 -13.89
N THR A 73 -1.68 10.13 -14.79
CA THR A 73 -1.35 10.80 -16.05
C THR A 73 -2.14 10.17 -17.19
N ILE A 74 -2.92 11.01 -17.87
CA ILE A 74 -3.78 10.61 -18.96
C ILE A 74 -3.23 11.22 -20.24
N THR A 75 -2.95 10.41 -21.25
CA THR A 75 -2.43 10.84 -22.54
C THR A 75 -3.41 10.44 -23.65
N ASN A 76 -3.78 11.41 -24.46
CA ASN A 76 -4.56 11.17 -25.67
C ASN A 76 -3.59 10.84 -26.83
N ASN A 77 -3.49 9.58 -27.24
CA ASN A 77 -2.62 9.15 -28.32
C ASN A 77 -3.20 9.42 -29.71
N SER A 78 -4.49 9.80 -29.78
CA SER A 78 -5.14 10.05 -31.04
C SER A 78 -4.80 11.44 -31.61
N TYR A 79 -4.98 11.59 -32.92
CA TYR A 79 -4.90 12.88 -33.60
C TYR A 79 -6.19 13.70 -33.49
N ARG A 80 -7.21 13.18 -32.78
CA ARG A 80 -8.50 13.85 -32.58
C ARG A 80 -8.61 14.36 -31.16
N ARG A 81 -9.32 15.48 -31.01
CA ARG A 81 -9.64 16.03 -29.69
C ARG A 81 -10.69 15.15 -29.00
N THR A 82 -10.41 14.73 -27.78
CA THR A 82 -11.38 14.04 -26.91
C THR A 82 -12.10 15.08 -26.08
N GLN A 83 -13.41 15.19 -26.29
CA GLN A 83 -14.25 16.15 -25.56
C GLN A 83 -14.99 15.45 -24.41
N GLN A 84 -15.28 16.20 -23.35
CA GLN A 84 -16.07 15.75 -22.20
C GLN A 84 -15.62 14.39 -21.64
N LEU A 85 -14.31 14.28 -21.39
CA LEU A 85 -13.71 13.14 -20.73
C LEU A 85 -13.99 13.25 -19.22
N GLU A 86 -14.64 12.24 -18.66
CA GLU A 86 -14.82 12.07 -17.23
C GLU A 86 -13.97 10.89 -16.77
N LEU A 87 -13.11 11.12 -15.82
CA LEU A 87 -12.27 10.12 -15.17
C LEU A 87 -12.76 9.90 -13.76
N PHE A 88 -12.81 8.68 -13.35
CA PHE A 88 -13.10 8.28 -11.99
C PHE A 88 -12.13 7.17 -11.57
N ASP A 89 -11.31 7.46 -10.59
CA ASP A 89 -10.43 6.46 -10.00
C ASP A 89 -11.14 5.77 -8.84
N ASN A 90 -11.15 4.45 -8.87
CA ASN A 90 -11.79 3.66 -7.82
C ASN A 90 -10.86 3.56 -6.62
N VAL A 91 -11.16 4.33 -5.60
CA VAL A 91 -10.44 4.33 -4.31
C VAL A 91 -11.26 3.53 -3.30
N PRO A 92 -10.66 2.56 -2.58
CA PRO A 92 -11.34 1.84 -1.52
C PRO A 92 -12.00 2.78 -0.52
N HIS A 93 -13.21 2.45 -0.07
CA HIS A 93 -14.01 3.31 0.82
C HIS A 93 -13.39 3.48 2.22
N GLU A 94 -12.53 2.55 2.62
CA GLU A 94 -11.76 2.62 3.87
C GLU A 94 -10.70 3.72 3.84
N MET A 95 -10.21 4.06 2.65
CA MET A 95 -9.26 5.15 2.48
C MET A 95 -9.97 6.50 2.53
N LYS A 96 -9.44 7.43 3.31
CA LYS A 96 -10.00 8.78 3.42
C LYS A 96 -9.30 9.75 2.48
N MET A 97 -10.08 10.40 1.62
CA MET A 97 -9.60 11.49 0.80
C MET A 97 -9.17 12.67 1.69
N ARG A 98 -7.94 13.16 1.52
CA ARG A 98 -7.38 14.30 2.28
C ARG A 98 -7.30 15.57 1.46
N LYS A 99 -6.81 15.46 0.23
CA LYS A 99 -6.68 16.59 -0.72
C LYS A 99 -7.03 16.11 -2.11
N GLY A 100 -7.59 17.03 -2.93
CA GLY A 100 -8.00 16.71 -4.28
C GLY A 100 -9.28 15.89 -4.33
N ILE A 101 -9.58 15.39 -5.51
CA ILE A 101 -10.74 14.54 -5.81
C ILE A 101 -10.28 13.42 -6.74
N ASN A 102 -10.86 12.23 -6.57
CA ASN A 102 -10.61 11.08 -7.43
C ASN A 102 -11.42 11.06 -8.72
N GLN A 103 -12.03 12.19 -9.06
CA GLN A 103 -12.82 12.38 -10.26
C GLN A 103 -12.40 13.68 -10.95
N MET A 104 -12.24 13.64 -12.28
CA MET A 104 -11.91 14.83 -13.06
C MET A 104 -12.67 14.84 -14.37
N ARG A 105 -13.13 16.05 -14.76
CA ARG A 105 -13.71 16.30 -16.08
C ARG A 105 -12.79 17.20 -16.86
N MET A 106 -12.46 16.82 -18.09
CA MET A 106 -11.54 17.56 -18.93
C MET A 106 -11.80 17.36 -20.42
N ASN A 107 -11.17 18.21 -21.21
CA ASN A 107 -11.04 18.02 -22.66
C ASN A 107 -9.55 17.83 -22.95
N LEU A 108 -9.20 16.82 -23.74
CA LEU A 108 -7.83 16.57 -24.17
C LEU A 108 -7.69 16.83 -25.67
N GLY A 109 -6.75 17.71 -26.03
CA GLY A 109 -6.32 17.90 -27.41
C GLY A 109 -5.60 16.68 -27.97
N PRO A 110 -5.31 16.67 -29.28
CA PRO A 110 -4.49 15.66 -29.90
C PRO A 110 -3.11 15.59 -29.24
N ARG A 111 -2.64 14.39 -28.92
CA ARG A 111 -1.32 14.17 -28.31
C ARG A 111 -1.07 14.92 -27.00
N GLN A 112 -2.11 15.38 -26.33
CA GLN A 112 -2.03 16.11 -25.07
C GLN A 112 -2.08 15.15 -23.90
N SER A 113 -1.26 15.45 -22.86
CA SER A 113 -1.27 14.75 -21.57
C SER A 113 -1.73 15.69 -20.46
N THR A 114 -2.38 15.13 -19.46
CA THR A 114 -2.81 15.86 -18.25
C THR A 114 -2.68 14.96 -17.05
N THR A 115 -2.25 15.50 -15.91
CA THR A 115 -2.09 14.75 -14.68
C THR A 115 -3.10 15.19 -13.62
N MET A 116 -3.82 14.23 -13.07
CA MET A 116 -4.69 14.40 -11.91
C MET A 116 -3.94 13.92 -10.67
N LYS A 117 -3.92 14.71 -9.60
CA LYS A 117 -3.29 14.37 -8.33
C LYS A 117 -4.28 14.47 -7.19
N TYR A 118 -4.25 13.48 -6.31
CA TYR A 118 -5.01 13.49 -5.08
C TYR A 118 -4.23 12.79 -3.95
N VAL A 119 -4.63 13.04 -2.72
CA VAL A 119 -3.99 12.50 -1.53
C VAL A 119 -5.00 11.70 -0.75
N VAL A 120 -4.66 10.45 -0.44
CA VAL A 120 -5.44 9.54 0.39
C VAL A 120 -4.69 9.21 1.66
N ARG A 121 -5.44 8.99 2.74
CA ARG A 121 -4.92 8.51 4.02
C ARG A 121 -5.51 7.16 4.33
N CYS A 122 -4.67 6.24 4.77
CA CYS A 122 -5.05 4.91 5.19
C CYS A 122 -5.24 4.87 6.72
N PRO A 123 -6.48 4.88 7.22
CA PRO A 123 -6.73 4.88 8.67
C PRO A 123 -6.59 3.51 9.31
N LEU A 124 -6.56 2.44 8.51
CA LEU A 124 -6.46 1.05 8.93
C LEU A 124 -5.25 0.40 8.27
N ARG A 125 -4.63 -0.55 8.97
CA ARG A 125 -3.66 -1.46 8.36
C ARG A 125 -4.36 -2.44 7.43
N GLY A 126 -3.66 -2.90 6.42
CA GLY A 126 -4.20 -3.87 5.47
C GLY A 126 -3.58 -3.75 4.11
N HIS A 127 -4.10 -4.54 3.19
CA HIS A 127 -3.73 -4.49 1.79
C HIS A 127 -4.87 -3.84 1.01
N TYR A 128 -4.57 -2.81 0.27
CA TYR A 128 -5.54 -2.00 -0.47
C TYR A 128 -5.14 -1.95 -1.93
N THR A 129 -6.13 -2.10 -2.80
CA THR A 129 -5.94 -1.96 -4.25
C THR A 129 -6.67 -0.73 -4.73
N VAL A 130 -5.94 0.28 -5.19
CA VAL A 130 -6.48 1.48 -5.84
C VAL A 130 -6.63 1.22 -7.33
N GLY A 131 -7.78 1.54 -7.90
CA GLY A 131 -8.17 1.22 -9.27
C GLY A 131 -9.27 0.17 -9.33
N PRO A 132 -9.74 -0.20 -10.52
CA PRO A 132 -9.39 0.31 -11.86
C PRO A 132 -9.86 1.76 -12.10
N VAL A 133 -9.34 2.38 -13.15
CA VAL A 133 -9.78 3.72 -13.58
C VAL A 133 -10.95 3.57 -14.55
N SER A 134 -12.08 4.19 -14.22
CA SER A 134 -13.24 4.28 -15.10
C SER A 134 -13.14 5.56 -15.93
N VAL A 135 -13.19 5.40 -17.24
CA VAL A 135 -13.13 6.49 -18.20
C VAL A 135 -14.46 6.56 -18.92
N ARG A 136 -15.12 7.68 -18.83
CA ARG A 136 -16.36 7.95 -19.54
C ARG A 136 -16.15 9.13 -20.47
N TYR A 137 -16.41 8.95 -21.74
CA TYR A 137 -16.36 10.05 -22.69
C TYR A 137 -17.69 10.19 -23.41
N ARG A 138 -18.04 11.42 -23.70
CA ARG A 138 -19.26 11.83 -24.42
C ARG A 138 -18.85 12.50 -25.70
N ASN A 139 -19.62 12.25 -26.75
CA ASN A 139 -19.43 12.98 -27.98
C ASN A 139 -19.90 14.45 -27.86
N ALA A 140 -19.49 15.30 -28.80
CA ALA A 140 -19.74 16.74 -28.77
C ALA A 140 -21.22 17.11 -28.57
N PHE A 141 -22.14 16.30 -29.05
CA PHE A 141 -23.60 16.55 -28.95
C PHE A 141 -24.26 15.82 -27.79
N ASN A 142 -23.50 15.09 -26.95
CA ASN A 142 -24.04 14.26 -25.87
C ASN A 142 -25.07 13.19 -26.34
N LEU A 143 -24.94 12.72 -27.57
CA LEU A 143 -25.80 11.68 -28.13
C LEU A 143 -25.33 10.26 -27.79
N PHE A 144 -24.02 10.10 -27.65
CA PHE A 144 -23.39 8.80 -27.31
C PHE A 144 -22.48 8.97 -26.10
N VAL A 145 -22.53 7.96 -25.22
CA VAL A 145 -21.66 7.83 -24.07
C VAL A 145 -20.93 6.49 -24.19
N SER A 146 -19.62 6.52 -24.15
CA SER A 146 -18.79 5.33 -24.04
C SER A 146 -18.14 5.30 -22.68
N GLU A 147 -18.12 4.13 -22.05
CA GLU A 147 -17.48 3.88 -20.78
C GLU A 147 -16.49 2.72 -20.95
N THR A 148 -15.26 2.96 -20.56
CA THR A 148 -14.19 1.96 -20.61
C THR A 148 -13.52 1.92 -19.23
N LYS A 149 -13.24 0.72 -18.74
CA LYS A 149 -12.44 0.51 -17.55
C LYS A 149 -11.02 0.16 -17.97
N VAL A 150 -10.07 0.94 -17.51
CA VAL A 150 -8.65 0.65 -17.68
C VAL A 150 -8.18 -0.06 -16.42
N ASP A 151 -7.71 -1.29 -16.56
CA ASP A 151 -7.29 -2.14 -15.44
C ASP A 151 -5.86 -1.79 -15.00
N ASP A 152 -5.67 -0.53 -14.64
CA ASP A 152 -4.47 -0.03 -14.00
C ASP A 152 -4.72 0.01 -12.49
N ARG A 153 -4.08 -0.92 -11.77
CA ARG A 153 -4.24 -1.10 -10.32
C ARG A 153 -2.91 -0.87 -9.62
N SER A 154 -2.98 -0.29 -8.45
CA SER A 154 -1.82 -0.15 -7.56
C SER A 154 -2.15 -0.75 -6.21
N ASP A 155 -1.32 -1.70 -5.79
CA ASP A 155 -1.44 -2.35 -4.49
C ASP A 155 -0.64 -1.55 -3.45
N ILE A 156 -1.28 -1.28 -2.33
CA ILE A 156 -0.73 -0.51 -1.24
C ILE A 156 -0.85 -1.35 0.03
N THR A 157 0.29 -1.62 0.66
CA THR A 157 0.35 -2.32 1.94
C THR A 157 0.52 -1.31 3.06
N VAL A 158 -0.42 -1.33 4.01
CA VAL A 158 -0.42 -0.43 5.16
C VAL A 158 -0.05 -1.21 6.41
N PHE A 159 1.12 -0.90 6.96
CA PHE A 159 1.64 -1.49 8.18
C PHE A 159 1.05 -0.86 9.46
N PRO A 160 1.01 -1.58 10.57
CA PRO A 160 0.64 -1.01 11.86
C PRO A 160 1.66 0.07 12.26
N GLN A 161 1.20 1.10 12.96
CA GLN A 161 2.09 2.12 13.50
C GLN A 161 2.97 1.51 14.59
N ILE A 162 4.28 1.63 14.45
CA ILE A 162 5.25 1.23 15.46
C ILE A 162 5.43 2.39 16.46
N ARG A 163 5.34 2.09 17.75
CA ARG A 163 5.62 3.03 18.82
C ARG A 163 6.94 2.68 19.48
N ASP A 164 7.77 3.67 19.75
CA ASP A 164 9.00 3.44 20.49
C ASP A 164 8.67 3.08 21.94
N ILE A 165 9.37 2.07 22.44
CA ILE A 165 9.29 1.60 23.82
C ILE A 165 10.56 2.10 24.51
N GLU A 166 10.39 2.92 25.56
CA GLU A 166 11.54 3.57 26.22
C GLU A 166 12.44 2.56 26.93
N GLU A 167 11.89 1.59 27.65
CA GLU A 167 12.66 0.52 28.27
C GLU A 167 11.79 -0.70 28.64
N ALA A 168 12.20 -1.89 28.22
CA ALA A 168 11.60 -3.14 28.66
C ALA A 168 12.68 -4.02 29.28
N LEU A 169 12.70 -4.13 30.61
CA LEU A 169 13.63 -4.97 31.35
C LEU A 169 13.11 -6.42 31.34
N LEU A 170 13.33 -7.13 30.23
CA LEU A 170 13.13 -8.58 30.20
C LEU A 170 14.49 -9.26 30.39
N ARG A 171 14.59 -10.12 31.41
CA ARG A 171 15.75 -10.98 31.65
C ARG A 171 15.33 -12.42 31.36
N SER A 172 16.12 -13.12 30.56
CA SER A 172 15.95 -14.54 30.38
C SER A 172 16.69 -15.30 31.50
N ASP A 173 16.00 -16.26 32.10
CA ASP A 173 16.61 -17.12 33.13
C ASP A 173 17.67 -18.10 32.54
N VAL A 174 17.58 -18.35 31.24
CA VAL A 174 18.52 -19.20 30.49
C VAL A 174 19.01 -18.47 29.25
N PRO A 175 20.08 -17.67 29.32
CA PRO A 175 20.64 -16.98 28.17
C PRO A 175 21.28 -17.97 27.21
N LYS A 176 20.93 -17.87 25.90
CA LYS A 176 21.60 -18.66 24.86
C LYS A 176 22.95 -18.07 24.51
N MET A 177 23.95 -18.97 24.29
CA MET A 177 25.32 -18.60 23.94
C MET A 177 25.45 -18.21 22.46
N TYR A 178 24.88 -17.07 22.06
CA TYR A 178 25.08 -16.46 20.73
C TYR A 178 25.49 -15.00 20.88
N SER A 179 26.28 -14.52 19.90
CA SER A 179 26.69 -13.10 19.85
C SER A 179 25.46 -12.19 19.71
N GLY A 180 25.10 -11.44 20.74
CA GLY A 180 23.94 -10.55 20.81
C GLY A 180 24.33 -9.14 21.29
N ALA A 181 23.41 -8.21 21.22
CA ALA A 181 23.65 -6.81 21.60
C ALA A 181 23.57 -6.55 23.12
N THR A 182 23.08 -7.51 23.90
CA THR A 182 22.97 -7.36 25.36
C THR A 182 24.14 -8.05 26.03
N THR A 183 25.01 -7.24 26.64
CA THR A 183 26.17 -7.71 27.40
C THR A 183 25.73 -8.08 28.82
N LEU A 184 25.84 -9.34 29.17
CA LEU A 184 25.67 -9.76 30.57
C LEU A 184 26.96 -9.46 31.33
N LYS A 185 26.84 -8.87 32.53
CA LYS A 185 27.97 -8.68 33.44
C LYS A 185 28.39 -10.01 34.10
N THR A 186 28.61 -11.00 33.26
CA THR A 186 29.10 -12.34 33.63
C THR A 186 30.17 -12.77 32.65
N PRO A 187 31.22 -13.50 33.12
CA PRO A 187 32.27 -13.98 32.23
C PRO A 187 31.73 -14.96 31.17
N GLY A 188 32.26 -14.83 29.95
CA GLY A 188 31.86 -15.70 28.84
C GLY A 188 32.61 -15.42 27.54
N PRO A 189 32.20 -16.06 26.41
CA PRO A 189 32.88 -16.00 25.13
C PRO A 189 32.56 -14.75 24.29
N GLY A 190 32.13 -13.66 24.88
CA GLY A 190 31.80 -12.41 24.17
C GLY A 190 33.03 -11.64 23.66
N MET A 191 32.81 -10.40 23.20
CA MET A 191 33.88 -9.58 22.63
C MET A 191 34.40 -8.50 23.58
N GLU A 192 33.58 -8.01 24.50
CA GLU A 192 33.97 -6.93 25.41
C GLU A 192 34.77 -7.44 26.62
N PHE A 193 35.71 -6.61 27.10
CA PHE A 193 36.47 -6.91 28.28
C PHE A 193 35.57 -6.89 29.51
N TYR A 194 35.65 -7.95 30.34
CA TYR A 194 34.95 -8.07 31.60
C TYR A 194 35.84 -7.80 32.80
N ALA A 195 36.88 -8.66 32.97
CA ALA A 195 37.77 -8.57 34.10
C ALA A 195 39.13 -9.22 33.78
N LEU A 196 40.11 -9.03 34.68
CA LEU A 196 41.35 -9.79 34.73
C LEU A 196 41.23 -10.81 35.86
N ARG A 197 41.59 -12.05 35.57
CA ARG A 197 41.77 -13.09 36.60
C ARG A 197 43.09 -13.84 36.41
N GLU A 198 43.51 -14.55 37.44
CA GLU A 198 44.67 -15.40 37.35
C GLU A 198 44.48 -16.55 36.32
N TYR A 199 45.58 -16.91 35.67
CA TYR A 199 45.60 -18.01 34.73
C TYR A 199 45.40 -19.34 35.42
N LEU A 200 44.50 -20.14 34.90
CA LEU A 200 44.29 -21.52 35.35
C LEU A 200 44.71 -22.51 34.25
N PRO A 201 45.29 -23.65 34.61
CA PRO A 201 45.60 -24.69 33.64
C PRO A 201 44.37 -25.09 32.83
N GLY A 202 44.49 -24.93 31.49
CA GLY A 202 43.36 -25.14 30.55
C GLY A 202 42.85 -23.85 29.88
N ASP A 203 43.25 -22.67 30.33
CA ASP A 203 42.94 -21.44 29.67
C ASP A 203 43.65 -21.27 28.34
N SER A 204 42.99 -20.64 27.38
CA SER A 204 43.59 -20.36 26.07
C SER A 204 44.74 -19.34 26.18
N PHE A 205 45.88 -19.65 25.60
CA PHE A 205 47.03 -18.73 25.51
C PHE A 205 46.71 -17.43 24.82
N ARG A 206 45.68 -17.40 23.96
CA ARG A 206 45.22 -16.18 23.27
C ARG A 206 44.55 -15.17 24.21
N SER A 207 44.04 -15.60 25.35
CA SER A 207 43.40 -14.75 26.34
C SER A 207 44.37 -14.21 27.39
N ILE A 208 45.64 -14.61 27.39
CA ILE A 208 46.66 -14.11 28.31
C ILE A 208 46.90 -12.61 28.07
N ASN A 209 46.92 -11.85 29.14
CA ASN A 209 47.29 -10.43 29.12
C ASN A 209 48.79 -10.29 29.27
N TRP A 210 49.50 -10.32 28.14
CA TRP A 210 50.96 -10.19 28.09
C TRP A 210 51.48 -8.88 28.69
N LYS A 211 50.67 -7.81 28.63
CA LYS A 211 51.02 -6.53 29.19
C LYS A 211 50.96 -6.55 30.75
N ALA A 212 49.96 -7.22 31.31
CA ALA A 212 49.86 -7.42 32.73
C ALA A 212 51.02 -8.30 33.25
N LEU A 213 51.31 -9.44 32.58
CA LEU A 213 52.42 -10.33 32.90
C LEU A 213 53.76 -9.59 32.93
N ALA A 214 54.06 -8.76 31.94
CA ALA A 214 55.30 -7.96 31.89
C ALA A 214 55.44 -6.94 33.03
N ARG A 215 54.31 -6.52 33.61
CA ARG A 215 54.31 -5.53 34.68
C ARG A 215 54.30 -6.11 36.09
N THR A 216 53.54 -7.20 36.30
CA THR A 216 53.28 -7.77 37.60
C THR A 216 54.08 -9.05 37.86
N GLY A 217 54.58 -9.73 36.81
CA GLY A 217 55.21 -11.05 36.87
C GLY A 217 54.21 -12.21 37.01
N GLU A 218 52.92 -11.92 37.12
CA GLU A 218 51.88 -12.94 37.30
C GLU A 218 51.10 -13.16 35.99
N MET A 219 50.79 -14.45 35.68
CA MET A 219 50.01 -14.76 34.52
C MET A 219 48.54 -14.41 34.76
N MET A 220 48.03 -13.46 33.99
CA MET A 220 46.63 -13.02 34.03
C MET A 220 45.93 -13.23 32.67
N VAL A 221 44.65 -13.58 32.75
CA VAL A 221 43.78 -13.81 31.59
C VAL A 221 42.73 -12.74 31.50
N ASN A 222 42.54 -12.18 30.28
CA ASN A 222 41.42 -11.29 29.99
C ASN A 222 40.14 -12.14 29.91
N GLU A 223 39.29 -11.97 30.88
CA GLU A 223 37.90 -12.44 30.75
C GLU A 223 37.09 -11.51 29.93
N LYS A 224 36.26 -12.06 29.09
CA LYS A 224 35.31 -11.31 28.25
C LYS A 224 33.90 -11.42 28.82
N THR A 225 33.06 -10.47 28.49
CA THR A 225 31.65 -10.52 28.82
C THR A 225 30.94 -11.62 28.06
N ARG A 226 29.78 -12.02 28.57
CA ARG A 226 28.91 -12.95 27.85
C ARG A 226 27.87 -12.15 27.08
N ASP A 227 27.88 -12.30 25.74
CA ASP A 227 26.78 -11.81 24.91
C ASP A 227 25.61 -12.78 25.05
N ALA A 228 24.43 -12.25 25.29
CA ALA A 228 23.23 -13.06 25.39
C ALA A 228 22.18 -12.57 24.38
N VAL A 229 21.57 -13.51 23.69
CA VAL A 229 20.37 -13.28 22.87
C VAL A 229 19.18 -13.84 23.62
N THR A 230 18.13 -13.07 23.72
CA THR A 230 16.87 -13.49 24.35
C THR A 230 15.91 -13.94 23.24
N ASP A 231 15.26 -15.10 23.44
CA ASP A 231 14.15 -15.49 22.59
C ASP A 231 12.85 -14.87 23.13
N VAL A 232 12.20 -14.07 22.31
CA VAL A 232 10.95 -13.38 22.64
C VAL A 232 9.84 -13.97 21.80
N PHE A 233 8.80 -14.48 22.45
CA PHE A 233 7.59 -14.96 21.79
C PHE A 233 6.49 -13.92 21.95
N VAL A 234 6.06 -13.33 20.84
CA VAL A 234 4.95 -12.38 20.81
C VAL A 234 3.71 -13.12 20.30
N ILE A 235 2.72 -13.29 21.17
CA ILE A 235 1.48 -14.01 20.83
C ILE A 235 0.35 -13.01 20.66
N VAL A 236 -0.30 -13.02 19.50
CA VAL A 236 -1.44 -12.13 19.17
C VAL A 236 -2.69 -12.97 19.01
N ASP A 237 -3.71 -12.64 19.80
CA ASP A 237 -5.03 -13.23 19.66
C ASP A 237 -5.77 -12.59 18.49
N THR A 238 -6.07 -13.38 17.46
CA THR A 238 -6.76 -12.95 16.23
C THR A 238 -8.18 -13.50 16.14
N ARG A 239 -8.72 -14.09 17.23
CA ARG A 239 -10.09 -14.61 17.25
C ARG A 239 -11.12 -13.49 17.07
N ASP A 240 -12.32 -13.84 16.64
CA ASP A 240 -13.39 -12.86 16.38
C ASP A 240 -13.78 -12.05 17.63
N VAL A 241 -13.63 -12.63 18.83
CA VAL A 241 -13.82 -11.94 20.11
C VAL A 241 -12.87 -10.73 20.24
N SER A 242 -11.66 -10.81 19.71
CA SER A 242 -10.68 -9.72 19.74
C SER A 242 -11.01 -8.59 18.75
N ARG A 243 -12.05 -8.74 17.92
CA ARG A 243 -12.56 -7.72 16.99
C ARG A 243 -13.73 -6.91 17.53
N ILE A 244 -14.17 -7.18 18.77
CA ILE A 244 -15.27 -6.43 19.40
C ILE A 244 -14.86 -4.97 19.58
N GLY A 245 -15.75 -4.07 19.14
CA GLY A 245 -15.52 -2.63 19.17
C GLY A 245 -15.66 -1.97 17.80
N THR A 246 -15.09 -0.80 17.64
CA THR A 246 -15.07 -0.13 16.33
C THR A 246 -13.92 -0.63 15.46
N VAL A 247 -14.07 -0.53 14.15
CA VAL A 247 -13.02 -0.94 13.18
C VAL A 247 -11.68 -0.27 13.47
N LEU A 248 -11.69 0.96 13.99
CA LEU A 248 -10.49 1.74 14.32
C LEU A 248 -9.94 1.48 15.72
N LYS A 249 -10.81 1.01 16.65
CA LYS A 249 -10.46 0.81 18.07
C LYS A 249 -11.07 -0.51 18.53
N ASN A 250 -10.29 -1.55 18.45
CA ASN A 250 -10.60 -2.88 18.97
C ASN A 250 -9.34 -3.53 19.56
N PRO A 251 -9.47 -4.55 20.39
CA PRO A 251 -8.32 -5.24 21.01
C PRO A 251 -7.32 -5.78 19.99
N LEU A 252 -7.78 -6.28 18.84
CA LEU A 252 -6.91 -6.80 17.78
C LEU A 252 -6.02 -5.70 17.17
N GLU A 253 -6.57 -4.51 16.90
CA GLU A 253 -5.79 -3.37 16.39
C GLU A 253 -4.74 -2.91 17.42
N MET A 254 -5.16 -2.79 18.68
CA MET A 254 -4.24 -2.39 19.76
C MET A 254 -3.16 -3.46 19.98
N GLY A 255 -3.56 -4.73 20.02
CA GLY A 255 -2.65 -5.88 20.15
C GLY A 255 -1.63 -5.96 19.02
N THR A 256 -2.04 -5.69 17.78
CA THR A 256 -1.12 -5.68 16.64
C THR A 256 -0.12 -4.54 16.71
N VAL A 257 -0.53 -3.33 17.10
CA VAL A 257 0.37 -2.19 17.31
C VAL A 257 1.37 -2.50 18.43
N ALA A 258 0.90 -3.09 19.54
CA ALA A 258 1.76 -3.51 20.65
C ALA A 258 2.76 -4.59 20.20
N ALA A 259 2.28 -5.62 19.50
CA ALA A 259 3.12 -6.69 18.98
C ALA A 259 4.22 -6.18 18.04
N ALA A 260 3.85 -5.31 17.09
CA ALA A 260 4.81 -4.69 16.17
C ALA A 260 5.86 -3.85 16.92
N SER A 261 5.42 -3.07 17.92
CA SER A 261 6.31 -2.21 18.71
C SER A 261 7.28 -3.03 19.57
N VAL A 262 6.78 -4.07 20.24
CA VAL A 262 7.61 -4.99 21.05
C VAL A 262 8.59 -5.76 20.17
N SER A 263 8.12 -6.30 19.05
CA SER A 263 8.99 -6.99 18.10
C SER A 263 10.11 -6.09 17.59
N ASN A 264 9.77 -4.87 17.19
CA ASN A 264 10.76 -3.90 16.71
C ASN A 264 11.80 -3.51 17.79
N TYR A 265 11.35 -3.36 19.04
CA TYR A 265 12.24 -3.06 20.17
C TYR A 265 13.30 -4.16 20.36
N PHE A 266 12.89 -5.43 20.41
CA PHE A 266 13.82 -6.55 20.62
C PHE A 266 14.67 -6.84 19.38
N LEU A 267 14.12 -6.69 18.16
CA LEU A 267 14.91 -6.82 16.93
C LEU A 267 16.03 -5.77 16.84
N LYS A 268 15.76 -4.52 17.23
CA LYS A 268 16.80 -3.47 17.32
C LYS A 268 17.93 -3.83 18.29
N ARG A 269 17.63 -4.64 19.31
CA ARG A 269 18.61 -5.16 20.28
C ARG A 269 19.30 -6.45 19.83
N ARG A 270 19.01 -6.91 18.59
CA ARG A 270 19.51 -8.17 18.04
C ARG A 270 19.04 -9.42 18.80
N ASP A 271 17.93 -9.30 19.52
CA ASP A 271 17.26 -10.45 20.12
C ASP A 271 16.48 -11.25 19.05
N SER A 272 16.21 -12.51 19.34
CA SER A 272 15.41 -13.38 18.49
C SER A 272 13.93 -13.18 18.80
N VAL A 273 13.13 -12.84 17.80
CA VAL A 273 11.69 -12.59 17.99
C VAL A 273 10.88 -13.56 17.16
N SER A 274 9.95 -14.22 17.82
CA SER A 274 8.98 -15.11 17.17
C SER A 274 7.58 -14.54 17.32
N LEU A 275 6.87 -14.37 16.20
CA LEU A 275 5.50 -13.92 16.19
C LEU A 275 4.56 -15.11 15.99
N VAL A 276 3.62 -15.26 16.91
CA VAL A 276 2.59 -16.31 16.87
C VAL A 276 1.22 -15.64 16.80
N THR A 277 0.44 -15.97 15.80
CA THR A 277 -0.97 -15.55 15.73
C THR A 277 -1.85 -16.72 16.11
N TYR A 278 -2.73 -16.51 17.09
CA TYR A 278 -3.70 -17.49 17.56
C TYR A 278 -5.09 -17.12 17.10
N GLY A 279 -5.62 -17.87 16.14
CA GLY A 279 -6.97 -17.70 15.60
C GLY A 279 -7.93 -18.83 16.02
N SER A 280 -9.20 -18.72 15.67
CA SER A 280 -10.20 -19.76 15.96
C SER A 280 -9.99 -21.06 15.21
N ARG A 281 -9.23 -21.04 14.11
CA ARG A 281 -8.99 -22.22 13.26
C ARG A 281 -7.52 -22.42 12.89
N THR A 282 -6.64 -21.46 13.14
CA THR A 282 -5.27 -21.48 12.65
C THR A 282 -4.32 -20.86 13.66
N VAL A 283 -3.20 -21.51 13.87
CA VAL A 283 -2.03 -20.94 14.56
C VAL A 283 -0.97 -20.76 13.49
N SER A 284 -0.53 -19.54 13.28
CA SER A 284 0.59 -19.21 12.38
C SER A 284 1.80 -18.79 13.19
N TYR A 285 2.96 -19.29 12.82
CA TYR A 285 4.23 -19.02 13.47
C TYR A 285 5.21 -18.41 12.47
N THR A 286 5.85 -17.31 12.86
CA THR A 286 6.86 -16.63 12.07
C THR A 286 8.08 -16.32 12.94
N HIS A 287 9.28 -16.66 12.48
CA HIS A 287 10.52 -16.37 13.17
C HIS A 287 11.22 -15.19 12.50
N LEU A 288 11.48 -14.12 13.25
CA LEU A 288 12.09 -12.89 12.76
C LEU A 288 13.52 -12.78 13.30
N ARG A 289 14.48 -12.44 12.43
CA ARG A 289 15.87 -12.16 12.80
C ARG A 289 16.21 -10.70 12.48
N ALA A 290 17.20 -10.14 13.17
CA ALA A 290 17.60 -8.74 13.05
C ALA A 290 18.06 -8.31 11.64
N HIS A 291 18.30 -9.24 10.70
CA HIS A 291 18.66 -8.96 9.30
C HIS A 291 17.47 -8.99 8.33
N GLU A 292 16.27 -9.38 8.78
CA GLU A 292 15.04 -9.39 7.99
C GLU A 292 14.21 -8.13 8.28
N THR A 293 14.86 -6.98 8.42
CA THR A 293 14.17 -5.70 8.48
C THR A 293 13.55 -5.41 7.11
N LEU A 294 12.28 -5.02 7.14
CA LEU A 294 11.34 -4.65 6.09
C LEU A 294 11.86 -3.65 5.02
N THR A 295 13.01 -3.90 4.44
CA THR A 295 13.62 -3.09 3.39
C THR A 295 14.08 -3.97 2.23
N ASP A 296 13.14 -4.74 1.67
CA ASP A 296 13.21 -5.27 0.30
C ASP A 296 11.82 -5.24 -0.33
#